data_a8ee348df007537fb9a13ad7c2a13c81
#
_entry.id   a8ee348df007537fb9a13ad7c2a13c81
#
_cell.length_a   1.000
_cell.length_b   1.000
_cell.length_c   1.000
_cell.angle_alpha   90.00
_cell.angle_beta   90.00
_cell.angle_gamma   90.00
#
_symmetry.space_group_name_H-M   'P 1'
#
loop_
_entity.id
_entity.type
_entity.pdbx_description
1 polymer ?
#
loop_
_entity_poly.entity_id
_entity_poly.type
_entity_poly.pdbx_seq_one_letter_code
_entity_poly.pdbx_strand_id
1 'polypeptide(L)'
;VLFRSTAVDIATDVIDRIHTTAGSHSRVMCIEIMGNKAGWLTLYSGIAGGADIILLPEQPYDIDRVCSAVERRAKKGSNFSIIAVAEGAINCEEAGMKRKEWMAKRAEAGFGTTATNRIAQAVQKKTGMETRVCIPGHMQRGGSPSAYDRVLATQFGSYAAKLVEIERYGVTVAMVNRHVTENRLADIAGKTRNVPENCDLLTVARRMGISLG
;
A
#
# COMPACT_ATOMS: atom_id res chain seq x y z
N VAL A 1 -7.98 -0.15 -12.97
CA VAL A 1 -8.49 -0.42 -11.62
C VAL A 1 -9.66 0.51 -11.40
N LEU A 2 -10.88 -0.01 -11.57
CA LEU A 2 -12.12 0.78 -11.55
C LEU A 2 -12.51 1.30 -10.15
N PHE A 3 -11.94 0.76 -9.07
CA PHE A 3 -12.33 1.11 -7.69
C PHE A 3 -11.13 1.54 -6.83
N ARG A 4 -10.21 2.31 -7.42
CA ARG A 4 -9.00 2.72 -6.70
C ARG A 4 -9.30 3.64 -5.53
N SER A 5 -10.15 4.67 -5.73
CA SER A 5 -10.48 5.61 -4.67
C SER A 5 -11.30 4.94 -3.57
N THR A 6 -12.26 4.09 -3.92
CA THR A 6 -13.02 3.28 -2.94
C THR A 6 -12.09 2.41 -2.10
N ALA A 7 -11.09 1.76 -2.71
CA ALA A 7 -10.13 0.94 -1.96
C ALA A 7 -9.24 1.79 -1.03
N VAL A 8 -8.89 3.02 -1.44
CA VAL A 8 -8.20 3.97 -0.55
C VAL A 8 -9.09 4.34 0.63
N ASP A 9 -10.36 4.68 0.39
CA ASP A 9 -11.31 5.06 1.43
C ASP A 9 -11.48 3.92 2.46
N ILE A 10 -11.65 2.67 1.98
CA ILE A 10 -11.78 1.49 2.86
C ILE A 10 -10.50 1.24 3.65
N ALA A 11 -9.33 1.32 3.01
CA ALA A 11 -8.06 1.12 3.71
C ALA A 11 -7.80 2.24 4.74
N THR A 12 -8.21 3.47 4.44
CA THR A 12 -8.14 4.61 5.36
C THR A 12 -9.07 4.39 6.56
N ASP A 13 -10.32 3.96 6.34
CA ASP A 13 -11.26 3.64 7.42
C ASP A 13 -10.71 2.53 8.36
N VAL A 14 -10.03 1.53 7.79
CA VAL A 14 -9.35 0.51 8.62
C VAL A 14 -8.27 1.14 9.49
N ILE A 15 -7.44 2.02 8.93
CA ILE A 15 -6.37 2.71 9.68
C ILE A 15 -7.00 3.57 10.79
N ASP A 16 -8.04 4.34 10.51
CA ASP A 16 -8.74 5.19 11.47
C ASP A 16 -9.32 4.40 12.63
N ARG A 17 -9.96 3.26 12.35
CA ARG A 17 -10.48 2.34 13.38
C ARG A 17 -9.37 1.78 14.26
N ILE A 18 -8.23 1.45 13.66
CA ILE A 18 -7.06 0.97 14.40
C ILE A 18 -6.45 2.09 15.25
N HIS A 19 -6.43 3.35 14.77
CA HIS A 19 -5.99 4.51 15.55
C HIS A 19 -6.73 4.61 16.89
N THR A 20 -8.05 4.52 16.86
CA THR A 20 -8.87 4.60 18.08
C THR A 20 -8.61 3.45 19.04
N THR A 21 -8.28 2.26 18.54
CA THR A 21 -7.99 1.06 19.35
C THR A 21 -6.55 1.06 19.84
N ALA A 22 -5.59 1.47 19.04
CA ALA A 22 -4.16 1.44 19.36
C ALA A 22 -3.81 2.38 20.53
N GLY A 23 -4.46 3.55 20.59
CA GLY A 23 -4.22 4.57 21.62
C GLY A 23 -4.49 4.09 23.05
N SER A 24 -5.36 3.09 23.25
CA SER A 24 -5.72 2.57 24.57
C SER A 24 -4.76 1.50 25.11
N HIS A 25 -3.82 0.97 24.31
CA HIS A 25 -3.04 -0.22 24.67
C HIS A 25 -1.53 -0.12 24.45
N SER A 26 -0.99 1.03 24.11
CA SER A 26 0.47 1.24 23.88
C SER A 26 1.12 0.20 22.95
N ARG A 27 0.51 -0.04 21.78
CA ARG A 27 0.88 -1.11 20.85
C ARG A 27 1.42 -0.58 19.54
N VAL A 28 2.20 -1.41 18.86
CA VAL A 28 2.52 -1.23 17.44
C VAL A 28 1.50 -2.01 16.62
N MET A 29 0.84 -1.34 15.69
CA MET A 29 -0.15 -1.94 14.79
C MET A 29 0.38 -2.00 13.38
N CYS A 30 0.56 -3.20 12.83
CA CYS A 30 0.94 -3.42 11.43
C CYS A 30 -0.33 -3.72 10.63
N ILE A 31 -0.63 -2.89 9.64
CA ILE A 31 -1.84 -3.00 8.80
C ILE A 31 -1.41 -3.36 7.39
N GLU A 32 -1.87 -4.52 6.90
CA GLU A 32 -1.59 -4.96 5.53
C GLU A 32 -2.53 -4.28 4.54
N ILE A 33 -1.94 -3.63 3.55
CA ILE A 33 -2.67 -2.96 2.48
C ILE A 33 -2.40 -3.68 1.15
N MET A 34 -3.47 -3.95 0.42
CA MET A 34 -3.38 -4.58 -0.90
C MET A 34 -2.69 -3.69 -1.93
N GLY A 35 -2.19 -4.26 -3.00
CA GLY A 35 -1.55 -3.51 -4.10
C GLY A 35 -0.64 -4.36 -4.96
N ASN A 36 -0.45 -5.64 -4.60
CA ASN A 36 0.45 -6.58 -5.27
C ASN A 36 1.89 -6.00 -5.35
N LYS A 37 2.32 -5.57 -6.53
CA LYS A 37 3.67 -5.05 -6.78
C LYS A 37 3.75 -3.52 -6.74
N ALA A 38 2.65 -2.82 -6.49
CA ALA A 38 2.58 -1.36 -6.53
C ALA A 38 2.04 -0.80 -5.21
N GLY A 39 2.78 0.11 -4.62
CA GLY A 39 2.51 0.69 -3.30
C GLY A 39 1.53 1.85 -3.27
N TRP A 40 0.87 2.18 -4.38
CA TRP A 40 -0.02 3.34 -4.46
C TRP A 40 -1.12 3.34 -3.41
N LEU A 41 -1.80 2.21 -3.22
CA LEU A 41 -2.89 2.11 -2.25
C LEU A 41 -2.37 2.35 -0.84
N THR A 42 -1.25 1.73 -0.49
CA THR A 42 -0.59 1.88 0.81
C THR A 42 -0.11 3.31 1.05
N LEU A 43 0.48 3.95 0.04
CA LEU A 43 0.96 5.32 0.15
C LEU A 43 -0.20 6.31 0.40
N TYR A 44 -1.28 6.20 -0.39
CA TYR A 44 -2.43 7.07 -0.24
C TYR A 44 -3.14 6.85 1.09
N SER A 45 -3.49 5.61 1.42
CA SER A 45 -4.21 5.31 2.66
C SER A 45 -3.36 5.53 3.90
N GLY A 46 -2.05 5.25 3.83
CA GLY A 46 -1.13 5.51 4.92
C GLY A 46 -0.98 7.00 5.25
N ILE A 47 -0.90 7.86 4.23
CA ILE A 47 -0.88 9.32 4.44
C ILE A 47 -2.24 9.80 4.95
N ALA A 48 -3.34 9.37 4.32
CA ALA A 48 -4.70 9.81 4.66
C ALA A 48 -5.11 9.38 6.07
N GLY A 49 -4.79 8.14 6.47
CA GLY A 49 -5.10 7.60 7.80
C GLY A 49 -4.04 7.91 8.85
N GLY A 50 -3.01 8.72 8.54
CA GLY A 50 -2.00 9.15 9.51
C GLY A 50 -1.08 8.02 10.01
N ALA A 51 -0.71 7.07 9.16
CA ALA A 51 0.28 6.06 9.52
C ALA A 51 1.64 6.71 9.80
N ASP A 52 2.34 6.18 10.80
CA ASP A 52 3.65 6.68 11.23
C ASP A 52 4.79 6.14 10.37
N ILE A 53 4.58 4.96 9.82
CA ILE A 53 5.52 4.27 8.95
C ILE A 53 4.74 3.69 7.76
N ILE A 54 5.26 3.88 6.55
CA ILE A 54 4.66 3.35 5.32
C ILE A 54 5.72 2.54 4.58
N LEU A 55 5.46 1.25 4.34
CA LEU A 55 6.39 0.34 3.68
C LEU A 55 5.85 -0.06 2.31
N LEU A 56 6.61 0.23 1.27
CA LEU A 56 6.23 0.07 -0.13
C LEU A 56 7.07 -0.99 -0.84
N PRO A 57 6.53 -1.67 -1.86
CA PRO A 57 7.32 -2.61 -2.67
C PRO A 57 8.46 -1.94 -3.44
N GLU A 58 8.28 -0.66 -3.81
CA GLU A 58 9.22 0.12 -4.61
C GLU A 58 10.40 0.66 -3.79
N GLN A 59 10.26 0.69 -2.47
CA GLN A 59 11.30 1.12 -1.55
C GLN A 59 11.58 0.00 -0.54
N PRO A 60 12.62 -0.82 -0.79
CA PRO A 60 12.99 -1.90 0.13
C PRO A 60 13.27 -1.37 1.53
N TYR A 61 12.61 -1.93 2.54
CA TYR A 61 12.74 -1.47 3.91
C TYR A 61 13.93 -2.11 4.63
N ASP A 62 14.53 -1.35 5.54
CA ASP A 62 15.46 -1.82 6.55
C ASP A 62 14.72 -1.96 7.89
N ILE A 63 14.68 -3.17 8.42
CA ILE A 63 13.96 -3.47 9.67
C ILE A 63 14.54 -2.69 10.87
N ASP A 64 15.82 -2.37 10.88
CA ASP A 64 16.44 -1.60 11.96
C ASP A 64 16.01 -0.13 11.91
N ARG A 65 15.83 0.42 10.72
CA ARG A 65 15.24 1.76 10.55
C ARG A 65 13.79 1.80 10.99
N VAL A 66 12.99 0.77 10.66
CA VAL A 66 11.61 0.63 11.12
C VAL A 66 11.55 0.60 12.64
N CYS A 67 12.34 -0.25 13.30
CA CYS A 67 12.42 -0.33 14.75
C CYS A 67 12.86 1.01 15.38
N SER A 68 13.88 1.65 14.83
CA SER A 68 14.36 2.95 15.29
C SER A 68 13.28 4.05 15.16
N ALA A 69 12.42 3.98 14.14
CA ALA A 69 11.30 4.92 13.99
C ALA A 69 10.25 4.70 15.10
N VAL A 70 9.90 3.45 15.40
CA VAL A 70 8.98 3.08 16.48
C VAL A 70 9.53 3.55 17.83
N GLU A 71 10.81 3.27 18.14
CA GLU A 71 11.45 3.67 19.40
C GLU A 71 11.54 5.19 19.57
N ARG A 72 11.87 5.93 18.50
CA ARG A 72 11.89 7.40 18.54
C ARG A 72 10.54 7.98 18.90
N ARG A 73 9.45 7.40 18.39
CA ARG A 73 8.09 7.83 18.72
C ARG A 73 7.76 7.57 20.18
N ALA A 74 8.07 6.37 20.68
CA ALA A 74 7.88 6.01 22.08
C ALA A 74 8.68 6.96 23.02
N LYS A 75 9.94 7.24 22.70
CA LYS A 75 10.76 8.19 23.47
C LYS A 75 10.20 9.62 23.46
N LYS A 76 9.43 10.00 22.43
CA LYS A 76 8.74 11.30 22.34
C LYS A 76 7.38 11.31 23.05
N GLY A 77 7.01 10.23 23.73
CA GLY A 77 5.76 10.12 24.48
C GLY A 77 4.56 9.58 23.66
N SER A 78 4.79 9.11 22.42
CA SER A 78 3.72 8.46 21.65
C SER A 78 3.45 7.06 22.18
N ASN A 79 2.22 6.80 22.61
CA ASN A 79 1.86 5.53 23.22
C ASN A 79 1.70 4.38 22.22
N PHE A 80 1.58 4.66 20.92
CA PHE A 80 1.40 3.65 19.88
C PHE A 80 2.09 4.07 18.57
N SER A 81 2.23 3.13 17.65
CA SER A 81 2.67 3.39 16.28
C SER A 81 1.87 2.56 15.29
N ILE A 82 1.56 3.16 14.13
CA ILE A 82 0.88 2.49 13.02
C ILE A 82 1.84 2.34 11.86
N ILE A 83 1.99 1.10 11.41
CA ILE A 83 2.80 0.74 10.25
C ILE A 83 1.86 0.26 9.14
N ALA A 84 1.69 1.05 8.09
CA ALA A 84 1.00 0.63 6.88
C ALA A 84 1.97 -0.15 5.98
N VAL A 85 1.68 -1.42 5.73
CA VAL A 85 2.55 -2.33 5.01
C VAL A 85 1.90 -2.76 3.72
N ALA A 86 2.50 -2.46 2.57
CA ALA A 86 2.04 -3.04 1.31
C ALA A 86 2.25 -4.56 1.32
N GLU A 87 1.28 -5.34 0.85
CA GLU A 87 1.38 -6.81 0.77
C GLU A 87 2.61 -7.28 -0.01
N GLY A 88 3.09 -6.45 -0.95
CA GLY A 88 4.27 -6.69 -1.77
C GLY A 88 5.56 -6.10 -1.20
N ALA A 89 5.57 -5.54 0.01
CA ALA A 89 6.78 -4.96 0.60
C ALA A 89 7.90 -6.00 0.75
N ILE A 90 9.12 -5.57 0.42
CA ILE A 90 10.34 -6.38 0.48
C ILE A 90 11.38 -5.66 1.32
N ASN A 91 12.24 -6.42 1.99
CA ASN A 91 13.38 -5.85 2.71
C ASN A 91 14.60 -5.67 1.78
N CYS A 92 15.64 -4.99 2.28
CA CYS A 92 16.87 -4.73 1.52
C CYS A 92 17.57 -6.02 1.05
N GLU A 93 17.50 -7.12 1.80
CA GLU A 93 18.08 -8.41 1.41
C GLU A 93 17.30 -9.04 0.25
N GLU A 94 15.97 -8.99 0.32
CA GLU A 94 15.08 -9.54 -0.69
C GLU A 94 15.15 -8.77 -2.01
N ALA A 95 15.47 -7.47 -1.97
CA ALA A 95 15.62 -6.62 -3.15
C ALA A 95 16.71 -7.12 -4.11
N GLY A 96 17.75 -7.78 -3.58
CA GLY A 96 18.83 -8.39 -4.37
C GLY A 96 18.50 -9.79 -4.94
N MET A 97 17.32 -10.34 -4.63
CA MET A 97 16.94 -11.71 -5.01
C MET A 97 15.84 -11.73 -6.08
N LYS A 98 15.78 -12.82 -6.86
CA LYS A 98 14.62 -13.06 -7.73
C LYS A 98 13.40 -13.38 -6.86
N ARG A 99 12.20 -12.93 -7.33
CA ARG A 99 10.95 -13.11 -6.59
C ARG A 99 10.72 -14.56 -6.13
N LYS A 100 11.02 -15.53 -6.98
CA LYS A 100 10.85 -16.95 -6.67
C LYS A 100 11.73 -17.39 -5.49
N GLU A 101 12.94 -16.86 -5.40
CA GLU A 101 13.92 -17.21 -4.37
C GLU A 101 13.50 -16.66 -2.99
N TRP A 102 13.16 -15.38 -2.90
CA TRP A 102 12.74 -14.83 -1.61
C TRP A 102 11.35 -15.32 -1.18
N MET A 103 10.44 -15.68 -2.12
CA MET A 103 9.18 -16.34 -1.78
C MET A 103 9.40 -17.74 -1.19
N ALA A 104 10.35 -18.52 -1.74
CA ALA A 104 10.73 -19.82 -1.18
C ALA A 104 11.30 -19.68 0.23
N LYS A 105 12.22 -18.75 0.45
CA LYS A 105 12.74 -18.43 1.80
C LYS A 105 11.66 -18.03 2.80
N ARG A 106 10.66 -17.25 2.36
CA ARG A 106 9.52 -16.90 3.22
C ARG A 106 8.70 -18.12 3.61
N ALA A 107 8.46 -19.03 2.67
CA ALA A 107 7.72 -20.26 2.92
C ALA A 107 8.45 -21.19 3.90
N GLU A 108 9.76 -21.35 3.74
CA GLU A 108 10.62 -22.17 4.62
C GLU A 108 10.69 -21.62 6.05
N ALA A 109 10.67 -20.32 6.21
CA ALA A 109 10.73 -19.67 7.52
C ALA A 109 9.46 -19.87 8.38
N GLY A 110 8.39 -20.46 7.86
CA GLY A 110 7.21 -20.90 8.63
C GLY A 110 6.34 -19.76 9.19
N PHE A 111 6.69 -18.52 8.91
CA PHE A 111 6.02 -17.34 9.46
C PHE A 111 4.99 -16.80 8.47
N GLY A 112 3.86 -17.39 8.27
CA GLY A 112 2.85 -16.87 7.34
C GLY A 112 3.44 -16.05 6.18
N THR A 113 3.05 -16.27 4.98
CA THR A 113 3.71 -15.78 3.76
C THR A 113 3.74 -14.26 3.59
N THR A 114 3.16 -13.47 4.51
CA THR A 114 3.04 -12.01 4.35
C THR A 114 4.24 -11.25 4.93
N ALA A 115 4.62 -10.17 4.26
CA ALA A 115 5.63 -9.24 4.77
C ALA A 115 5.24 -8.69 6.14
N THR A 116 3.95 -8.41 6.33
CA THR A 116 3.37 -7.77 7.52
C THR A 116 3.62 -8.59 8.79
N ASN A 117 3.39 -9.91 8.74
CA ASN A 117 3.62 -10.79 9.89
C ASN A 117 5.10 -10.82 10.29
N ARG A 118 6.01 -10.87 9.33
CA ARG A 118 7.46 -10.87 9.58
C ARG A 118 7.94 -9.55 10.17
N ILE A 119 7.43 -8.43 9.65
CA ILE A 119 7.73 -7.10 10.18
C ILE A 119 7.24 -7.00 11.62
N ALA A 120 6.01 -7.42 11.89
CA ALA A 120 5.44 -7.37 13.23
C ALA A 120 6.26 -8.18 14.25
N GLN A 121 6.65 -9.39 13.90
CA GLN A 121 7.50 -10.23 14.75
C GLN A 121 8.88 -9.64 14.97
N ALA A 122 9.49 -9.11 13.92
CA ALA A 122 10.81 -8.49 14.00
C ALA A 122 10.78 -7.23 14.88
N VAL A 123 9.76 -6.37 14.72
CA VAL A 123 9.54 -5.20 15.56
C VAL A 123 9.35 -5.61 17.02
N GLN A 124 8.46 -6.55 17.31
CA GLN A 124 8.23 -7.02 18.68
C GLN A 124 9.50 -7.59 19.30
N LYS A 125 10.24 -8.43 18.56
CA LYS A 125 11.49 -9.05 19.06
C LYS A 125 12.59 -8.02 19.36
N LYS A 126 12.73 -6.99 18.49
CA LYS A 126 13.81 -6.00 18.60
C LYS A 126 13.49 -4.89 19.60
N THR A 127 12.25 -4.42 19.64
CA THR A 127 11.84 -3.29 20.49
C THR A 127 11.24 -3.69 21.83
N GLY A 128 10.83 -4.95 21.99
CA GLY A 128 10.06 -5.41 23.17
C GLY A 128 8.62 -4.91 23.22
N MET A 129 8.18 -4.09 22.26
CA MET A 129 6.82 -3.53 22.22
C MET A 129 5.83 -4.55 21.69
N GLU A 130 4.68 -4.69 22.33
CA GLU A 130 3.60 -5.53 21.84
C GLU A 130 3.18 -5.09 20.46
N THR A 131 3.26 -6.00 19.48
CA THR A 131 2.93 -5.72 18.08
C THR A 131 1.79 -6.61 17.63
N ARG A 132 0.79 -6.02 16.98
CA ARG A 132 -0.39 -6.70 16.44
C ARG A 132 -0.48 -6.48 14.93
N VAL A 133 -1.14 -7.42 14.26
CA VAL A 133 -1.34 -7.39 12.81
C VAL A 133 -2.82 -7.32 12.49
N CYS A 134 -3.17 -6.46 11.54
CA CYS A 134 -4.49 -6.40 10.92
C CYS A 134 -4.33 -6.65 9.41
N ILE A 135 -4.98 -7.69 8.90
CA ILE A 135 -4.98 -8.05 7.48
C ILE A 135 -6.42 -8.01 6.96
N PRO A 136 -6.90 -6.85 6.49
CA PRO A 136 -8.27 -6.72 5.98
C PRO A 136 -8.53 -7.57 4.73
N GLY A 137 -7.49 -7.88 3.98
CA GLY A 137 -7.57 -8.72 2.79
C GLY A 137 -8.56 -8.18 1.76
N HIS A 138 -9.42 -9.06 1.25
CA HIS A 138 -10.38 -8.73 0.19
C HIS A 138 -11.47 -7.72 0.61
N MET A 139 -11.65 -7.43 1.87
CA MET A 139 -12.54 -6.35 2.31
C MET A 139 -12.19 -5.01 1.66
N GLN A 140 -10.90 -4.76 1.39
CA GLN A 140 -10.42 -3.56 0.68
C GLN A 140 -10.92 -3.48 -0.78
N ARG A 141 -11.45 -4.56 -1.35
CA ARG A 141 -12.01 -4.62 -2.71
C ARG A 141 -13.55 -4.64 -2.72
N GLY A 142 -14.17 -4.64 -1.56
CA GLY A 142 -15.62 -4.72 -1.39
C GLY A 142 -16.28 -3.35 -1.20
N GLY A 143 -17.54 -3.39 -0.80
CA GLY A 143 -18.33 -2.20 -0.47
C GLY A 143 -18.89 -1.45 -1.69
N SER A 144 -19.57 -0.34 -1.41
CA SER A 144 -20.15 0.52 -2.44
C SER A 144 -19.08 1.44 -3.03
N PRO A 145 -18.99 1.56 -4.37
CA PRO A 145 -18.06 2.48 -5.00
C PRO A 145 -18.30 3.92 -4.58
N SER A 146 -17.22 4.70 -4.39
CA SER A 146 -17.29 6.13 -4.18
C SER A 146 -17.94 6.85 -5.37
N ALA A 147 -18.47 8.05 -5.16
CA ALA A 147 -19.03 8.87 -6.25
C ALA A 147 -17.99 9.11 -7.36
N TYR A 148 -16.74 9.33 -6.99
CA TYR A 148 -15.64 9.50 -7.94
C TYR A 148 -15.45 8.26 -8.84
N ASP A 149 -15.38 7.06 -8.25
CA ASP A 149 -15.20 5.82 -9.00
C ASP A 149 -16.41 5.53 -9.91
N ARG A 150 -17.64 5.88 -9.47
CA ARG A 150 -18.86 5.72 -10.28
C ARG A 150 -18.82 6.62 -11.53
N VAL A 151 -18.47 7.90 -11.36
CA VAL A 151 -18.35 8.85 -12.47
C VAL A 151 -17.25 8.43 -13.43
N LEU A 152 -16.08 8.03 -12.91
CA LEU A 152 -14.96 7.55 -13.71
C LEU A 152 -15.32 6.30 -14.51
N ALA A 153 -16.00 5.34 -13.88
CA ALA A 153 -16.47 4.13 -14.55
C ALA A 153 -17.47 4.44 -15.67
N THR A 154 -18.39 5.40 -15.44
CA THR A 154 -19.34 5.85 -16.45
C THR A 154 -18.63 6.48 -17.66
N GLN A 155 -17.67 7.36 -17.41
CA GLN A 155 -16.85 7.97 -18.45
C GLN A 155 -16.08 6.93 -19.27
N PHE A 156 -15.46 5.97 -18.59
CA PHE A 156 -14.70 4.89 -19.25
C PHE A 156 -15.62 3.97 -20.06
N GLY A 157 -16.79 3.60 -19.51
CA GLY A 157 -17.78 2.77 -20.20
C GLY A 157 -18.31 3.43 -21.46
N SER A 158 -18.68 4.71 -21.36
CA SER A 158 -19.15 5.52 -22.50
C SER A 158 -18.08 5.60 -23.62
N TYR A 159 -16.82 5.90 -23.24
CA TYR A 159 -15.74 5.96 -24.22
C TYR A 159 -15.40 4.59 -24.82
N ALA A 160 -15.44 3.51 -24.03
CA ALA A 160 -15.24 2.16 -24.52
C ALA A 160 -16.31 1.76 -25.54
N ALA A 161 -17.58 2.10 -25.31
CA ALA A 161 -18.67 1.87 -26.25
C ALA A 161 -18.41 2.57 -27.59
N LYS A 162 -17.99 3.84 -27.56
CA LYS A 162 -17.60 4.57 -28.75
C LYS A 162 -16.45 3.91 -29.52
N LEU A 163 -15.44 3.38 -28.81
CA LEU A 163 -14.32 2.68 -29.45
C LEU A 163 -14.78 1.41 -30.16
N VAL A 164 -15.74 0.69 -29.57
CA VAL A 164 -16.36 -0.49 -30.21
C VAL A 164 -17.15 -0.09 -31.47
N GLU A 165 -17.95 0.99 -31.38
CA GLU A 165 -18.74 1.51 -32.50
C GLU A 165 -17.88 1.86 -33.72
N ILE A 166 -16.69 2.41 -33.49
CA ILE A 166 -15.74 2.75 -34.58
C ILE A 166 -14.70 1.64 -34.86
N GLU A 167 -14.94 0.44 -34.35
CA GLU A 167 -14.08 -0.75 -34.52
C GLU A 167 -12.61 -0.52 -34.10
N ARG A 168 -12.39 0.35 -33.10
CA ARG A 168 -11.07 0.66 -32.56
C ARG A 168 -10.65 -0.34 -31.49
N TYR A 169 -10.02 -1.44 -31.91
CA TYR A 169 -9.57 -2.54 -31.05
C TYR A 169 -8.06 -2.46 -30.74
N GLY A 170 -7.61 -3.33 -29.82
CA GLY A 170 -6.21 -3.38 -29.39
C GLY A 170 -5.79 -2.25 -28.48
N VAL A 171 -6.75 -1.56 -27.86
CA VAL A 171 -6.55 -0.42 -26.97
C VAL A 171 -7.26 -0.63 -25.63
N THR A 172 -6.90 0.12 -24.61
CA THR A 172 -7.62 0.25 -23.34
C THR A 172 -7.94 1.70 -23.06
N VAL A 173 -9.10 1.93 -22.46
CA VAL A 173 -9.48 3.28 -21.99
C VAL A 173 -8.56 3.72 -20.87
N ALA A 174 -8.15 4.98 -20.89
CA ALA A 174 -7.27 5.59 -19.91
C ALA A 174 -7.71 7.01 -19.56
N MET A 175 -7.30 7.48 -18.37
CA MET A 175 -7.42 8.88 -17.96
C MET A 175 -6.03 9.52 -17.99
N VAL A 176 -5.84 10.51 -18.87
CA VAL A 176 -4.60 11.28 -18.98
C VAL A 176 -4.93 12.77 -18.87
N ASN A 177 -4.30 13.48 -17.95
CA ASN A 177 -4.54 14.91 -17.72
C ASN A 177 -6.03 15.29 -17.60
N ARG A 178 -6.81 14.45 -16.89
CA ARG A 178 -8.29 14.60 -16.70
C ARG A 178 -9.13 14.39 -17.96
N HIS A 179 -8.54 13.92 -19.04
CA HIS A 179 -9.25 13.57 -20.26
C HIS A 179 -9.26 12.06 -20.45
N VAL A 180 -10.45 11.54 -20.82
CA VAL A 180 -10.57 10.14 -21.21
C VAL A 180 -9.95 9.95 -22.58
N THR A 181 -9.05 9.01 -22.70
CA THR A 181 -8.30 8.68 -23.90
C THR A 181 -8.07 7.18 -23.97
N GLU A 182 -7.22 6.73 -24.87
CA GLU A 182 -6.84 5.34 -25.04
C GLU A 182 -5.32 5.13 -24.99
N ASN A 183 -4.91 3.95 -24.54
CA ASN A 183 -3.55 3.46 -24.64
C ASN A 183 -3.54 2.18 -25.48
N ARG A 184 -2.55 1.99 -26.34
CA ARG A 184 -2.38 0.72 -27.06
C ARG A 184 -2.01 -0.38 -26.09
N LEU A 185 -2.66 -1.54 -26.18
CA LEU A 185 -2.37 -2.70 -25.32
C LEU A 185 -0.90 -3.13 -25.43
N ALA A 186 -0.32 -3.08 -26.63
CA ALA A 186 1.08 -3.41 -26.87
C ALA A 186 2.06 -2.51 -26.08
N ASP A 187 1.67 -1.26 -25.81
CA ASP A 187 2.54 -0.29 -25.12
C ASP A 187 2.52 -0.47 -23.60
N ILE A 188 1.48 -1.08 -23.06
CA ILE A 188 1.27 -1.24 -21.59
C ILE A 188 1.38 -2.69 -21.12
N ALA A 189 1.33 -3.66 -22.02
CA ALA A 189 1.39 -5.08 -21.67
C ALA A 189 2.66 -5.40 -20.87
N GLY A 190 2.50 -6.10 -19.76
CA GLY A 190 3.61 -6.49 -18.89
C GLY A 190 4.20 -5.36 -18.03
N LYS A 191 3.73 -4.13 -18.18
CA LYS A 191 4.21 -2.96 -17.39
C LYS A 191 3.34 -2.74 -16.16
N THR A 192 3.97 -2.55 -15.01
CA THR A 192 3.31 -2.13 -13.76
C THR A 192 3.58 -0.65 -13.52
N ARG A 193 2.55 0.12 -13.22
CA ARG A 193 2.72 1.52 -12.82
C ARG A 193 3.10 1.57 -11.34
N ASN A 194 4.38 1.54 -11.08
CA ASN A 194 4.95 1.67 -9.74
C ASN A 194 4.88 3.11 -9.22
N VAL A 195 5.08 3.29 -7.91
CA VAL A 195 5.30 4.62 -7.30
C VAL A 195 6.71 5.08 -7.68
N PRO A 196 6.86 6.17 -8.44
CA PRO A 196 8.18 6.62 -8.84
C PRO A 196 8.94 7.24 -7.65
N GLU A 197 10.27 7.14 -7.65
CA GLU A 197 11.11 7.66 -6.56
C GLU A 197 10.95 9.18 -6.34
N ASN A 198 10.67 9.92 -7.41
CA ASN A 198 10.42 11.37 -7.39
C ASN A 198 8.95 11.73 -7.16
N CYS A 199 8.13 10.81 -6.65
CA CYS A 199 6.72 11.08 -6.36
C CYS A 199 6.59 12.14 -5.26
N ASP A 200 5.83 13.19 -5.51
CA ASP A 200 5.59 14.28 -4.55
C ASP A 200 5.03 13.78 -3.22
N LEU A 201 4.19 12.75 -3.23
CA LEU A 201 3.62 12.17 -2.01
C LEU A 201 4.68 11.52 -1.11
N LEU A 202 5.77 10.97 -1.67
CA LEU A 202 6.89 10.48 -0.86
C LEU A 202 7.61 11.64 -0.16
N THR A 203 7.75 12.77 -0.85
CA THR A 203 8.30 13.99 -0.28
C THR A 203 7.39 14.54 0.82
N VAL A 204 6.08 14.55 0.61
CA VAL A 204 5.10 14.95 1.62
C VAL A 204 5.19 14.04 2.85
N ALA A 205 5.19 12.72 2.66
CA ALA A 205 5.32 11.76 3.76
C ALA A 205 6.57 12.02 4.61
N ARG A 206 7.74 12.22 3.98
CA ARG A 206 8.98 12.54 4.68
C ARG A 206 8.90 13.87 5.45
N ARG A 207 8.30 14.92 4.87
CA ARG A 207 8.11 16.22 5.54
C ARG A 207 7.18 16.14 6.75
N MET A 208 6.21 15.26 6.71
CA MET A 208 5.32 14.95 7.84
C MET A 208 5.99 14.10 8.92
N GLY A 209 7.22 13.64 8.71
CA GLY A 209 7.94 12.77 9.64
C GLY A 209 7.57 11.30 9.54
N ILE A 210 6.83 10.89 8.51
CA ILE A 210 6.49 9.49 8.23
C ILE A 210 7.76 8.77 7.76
N SER A 211 8.10 7.66 8.41
CA SER A 211 9.20 6.80 7.97
C SER A 211 8.79 5.94 6.77
N LEU A 212 9.69 5.82 5.80
CA LEU A 212 9.47 4.95 4.63
C LEU A 212 10.30 3.65 4.66
N GLY A 213 10.89 3.32 5.83
CA GLY A 213 11.67 2.11 6.05
C GLY A 213 13.19 2.29 5.95
#